data_5f6436658960f83fd7ed4449f61af0b2
#
_entry.id   5f6436658960f83fd7ed4449f61af0b2
#
_cell.length_a   1.000
_cell.length_b   1.000
_cell.length_c   1.000
_cell.angle_alpha   90.00
_cell.angle_beta   90.00
_cell.angle_gamma   90.00
#
_symmetry.space_group_name_H-M   'P 1'
#
loop_
_entity.id
_entity.type
_entity.pdbx_description
1 polymer ?
#
loop_
_entity_poly.entity_id
_entity_poly.type
_entity_poly.pdbx_seq_one_letter_code
_entity_poly.pdbx_strand_id
1 'polypeptide(L)'
;MGVKGVCLVKAFMSYQTSDKAVAARIAALLKSMSIDAFMAHEDIDVSHQWRAELLRQLKLADVFIAILSANYLTSAWCVQESGIAAFRELTIIALSTDGTIPPGFLGEFQGIRIDPGAPTLKSLLPGLANRNVVFTIDKLVEKFGHSGSYRTAEDNFVLLEPFLDRASKKQKVSLLTLSAHNSQIFDAGGCHIYLPPIVKTHGKFMRPEDLAKLRQEFSKYNIQL
;
A
#
# COMPACT_ATOMS: atom_id res chain seq x y z
N MET A 1 25.75 10.77 12.83
CA MET A 1 24.29 10.78 12.95
C MET A 1 23.77 9.66 12.04
N GLY A 2 23.39 8.52 12.62
CA GLY A 2 22.95 7.36 11.87
C GLY A 2 21.64 7.65 11.14
N VAL A 3 21.63 7.40 9.86
CA VAL A 3 20.41 7.32 9.05
C VAL A 3 19.58 6.21 9.71
N LYS A 4 18.47 6.55 10.37
CA LYS A 4 17.49 5.56 10.82
C LYS A 4 17.01 4.88 9.54
N GLY A 5 17.43 3.62 9.36
CA GLY A 5 17.05 2.82 8.22
C GLY A 5 15.52 2.86 8.07
N VAL A 6 15.06 3.16 6.88
CA VAL A 6 13.64 3.02 6.52
C VAL A 6 13.30 1.56 6.82
N CYS A 7 12.47 1.31 7.83
CA CYS A 7 12.00 -0.03 8.13
C CYS A 7 11.12 -0.46 6.94
N LEU A 8 11.70 -1.20 6.02
CA LEU A 8 10.99 -1.75 4.87
C LEU A 8 9.96 -2.75 5.40
N VAL A 9 8.70 -2.51 5.14
CA VAL A 9 7.64 -3.48 5.42
C VAL A 9 7.83 -4.68 4.51
N LYS A 10 7.87 -5.88 5.10
CA LYS A 10 7.98 -7.16 4.38
C LYS A 10 6.64 -7.88 4.39
N ALA A 11 6.16 -8.27 3.23
CA ALA A 11 4.95 -9.06 3.10
C ALA A 11 5.28 -10.51 2.77
N PHE A 12 4.59 -11.44 3.42
CA PHE A 12 4.55 -12.84 3.04
C PHE A 12 3.21 -13.12 2.34
N MET A 13 3.26 -13.65 1.13
CA MET A 13 2.08 -13.97 0.35
C MET A 13 1.84 -15.48 0.37
N SER A 14 0.73 -15.88 0.99
CA SER A 14 0.25 -17.26 1.04
C SER A 14 -0.86 -17.47 0.02
N TYR A 15 -0.68 -18.38 -0.90
CA TYR A 15 -1.63 -18.68 -1.97
C TYR A 15 -1.45 -20.10 -2.50
N GLN A 16 -2.47 -20.68 -3.07
CA GLN A 16 -2.39 -21.94 -3.78
C GLN A 16 -1.88 -21.70 -5.22
N THR A 17 -1.10 -22.61 -5.77
CA THR A 17 -0.44 -22.46 -7.07
C THR A 17 -1.39 -22.03 -8.21
N SER A 18 -2.65 -22.45 -8.19
CA SER A 18 -3.68 -22.01 -9.16
C SER A 18 -3.95 -20.50 -9.09
N ASP A 19 -3.68 -19.86 -7.96
CA ASP A 19 -3.91 -18.42 -7.73
C ASP A 19 -2.67 -17.55 -7.98
N LYS A 20 -1.59 -18.17 -8.54
CA LYS A 20 -0.32 -17.52 -8.86
C LYS A 20 -0.49 -16.20 -9.64
N ALA A 21 -1.37 -16.18 -10.63
CA ALA A 21 -1.57 -14.98 -11.45
C ALA A 21 -2.14 -13.80 -10.64
N VAL A 22 -3.04 -14.10 -9.68
CA VAL A 22 -3.58 -13.09 -8.76
C VAL A 22 -2.49 -12.63 -7.80
N ALA A 23 -1.71 -13.56 -7.25
CA ALA A 23 -0.59 -13.27 -6.36
C ALA A 23 0.42 -12.33 -7.03
N ALA A 24 0.80 -12.60 -8.27
CA ALA A 24 1.71 -11.75 -9.03
C ALA A 24 1.18 -10.31 -9.22
N ARG A 25 -0.12 -10.15 -9.48
CA ARG A 25 -0.75 -8.81 -9.57
C ARG A 25 -0.71 -8.07 -8.24
N ILE A 26 -1.00 -8.76 -7.15
CA ILE A 26 -0.94 -8.17 -5.80
C ILE A 26 0.50 -7.82 -5.43
N ALA A 27 1.49 -8.67 -5.75
CA ALA A 27 2.90 -8.38 -5.54
C ALA A 27 3.34 -7.11 -6.30
N ALA A 28 2.86 -6.92 -7.53
CA ALA A 28 3.12 -5.69 -8.30
C ALA A 28 2.54 -4.44 -7.62
N LEU A 29 1.34 -4.53 -7.02
CA LEU A 29 0.76 -3.44 -6.24
C LEU A 29 1.61 -3.12 -5.00
N LEU A 30 2.06 -4.13 -4.26
CA LEU A 30 2.94 -3.95 -3.10
C LEU A 30 4.27 -3.32 -3.50
N LYS A 31 4.87 -3.76 -4.60
CA LYS A 31 6.09 -3.18 -5.16
C LYS A 31 5.92 -1.70 -5.48
N SER A 32 4.74 -1.27 -5.98
CA SER A 32 4.44 0.15 -6.21
C SER A 32 4.41 0.99 -4.93
N MET A 33 4.34 0.35 -3.76
CA MET A 33 4.43 0.95 -2.42
C MET A 33 5.81 0.70 -1.77
N SER A 34 6.80 0.24 -2.52
CA SER A 34 8.13 -0.15 -2.02
C SER A 34 8.06 -1.19 -0.90
N ILE A 35 7.08 -2.11 -0.98
CA ILE A 35 6.93 -3.25 -0.08
C ILE A 35 7.49 -4.47 -0.79
N ASP A 36 8.45 -5.14 -0.14
CA ASP A 36 8.98 -6.41 -0.60
C ASP A 36 8.00 -7.54 -0.27
N ALA A 37 7.57 -8.28 -1.31
CA ALA A 37 6.58 -9.33 -1.18
C ALA A 37 7.21 -10.68 -1.53
N PHE A 38 7.41 -11.53 -0.54
CA PHE A 38 7.84 -12.91 -0.75
C PHE A 38 6.67 -13.77 -1.23
N MET A 39 6.86 -14.45 -2.36
CA MET A 39 5.89 -15.36 -2.97
C MET A 39 6.29 -16.81 -2.74
N ALA A 40 5.61 -17.50 -1.82
CA ALA A 40 6.03 -18.80 -1.27
C ALA A 40 6.29 -19.91 -2.32
N HIS A 41 5.72 -19.82 -3.52
CA HIS A 41 5.85 -20.85 -4.57
C HIS A 41 6.79 -20.46 -5.72
N GLU A 42 7.31 -19.23 -5.78
CA GLU A 42 8.16 -18.75 -6.87
C GLU A 42 9.60 -18.50 -6.44
N ASP A 43 9.77 -18.04 -5.21
CA ASP A 43 11.07 -17.53 -4.75
C ASP A 43 11.97 -18.65 -4.19
N ILE A 44 11.55 -19.93 -4.29
CA ILE A 44 12.32 -21.05 -3.74
C ILE A 44 12.38 -22.21 -4.73
N ASP A 45 13.60 -22.60 -5.09
CA ASP A 45 13.85 -23.84 -5.84
C ASP A 45 13.44 -25.08 -5.04
N VAL A 46 12.91 -26.11 -5.74
CA VAL A 46 12.43 -27.37 -5.16
C VAL A 46 13.61 -28.17 -4.60
N SER A 47 14.09 -27.81 -3.42
CA SER A 47 15.17 -28.49 -2.72
C SER A 47 14.84 -28.67 -1.23
N HIS A 48 15.65 -29.45 -0.51
CA HIS A 48 15.55 -29.61 0.95
C HIS A 48 15.60 -28.29 1.74
N GLN A 49 16.02 -27.20 1.13
CA GLN A 49 16.08 -25.85 1.73
C GLN A 49 14.74 -25.11 1.67
N TRP A 50 13.76 -25.56 0.86
CA TRP A 50 12.48 -24.88 0.66
C TRP A 50 11.75 -24.59 1.97
N ARG A 51 11.59 -25.60 2.83
CA ARG A 51 10.91 -25.46 4.13
C ARG A 51 11.62 -24.47 5.04
N ALA A 52 12.94 -24.52 5.10
CA ALA A 52 13.73 -23.63 5.95
C ALA A 52 13.59 -22.17 5.49
N GLU A 53 13.63 -21.94 4.18
CA GLU A 53 13.47 -20.60 3.61
C GLU A 53 12.06 -20.05 3.82
N LEU A 54 11.02 -20.86 3.60
CA LEU A 54 9.64 -20.48 3.87
C LEU A 54 9.45 -20.04 5.34
N LEU A 55 9.94 -20.83 6.29
CA LEU A 55 9.86 -20.50 7.71
C LEU A 55 10.68 -19.24 8.04
N ARG A 56 11.84 -19.07 7.38
CA ARG A 56 12.67 -17.86 7.53
C ARG A 56 11.92 -16.63 7.04
N GLN A 57 11.25 -16.68 5.89
CA GLN A 57 10.49 -15.57 5.36
C GLN A 57 9.26 -15.26 6.21
N LEU A 58 8.53 -16.27 6.65
CA LEU A 58 7.45 -16.11 7.62
C LEU A 58 7.94 -15.45 8.91
N LYS A 59 9.15 -15.80 9.38
CA LYS A 59 9.76 -15.18 10.57
C LYS A 59 10.13 -13.71 10.36
N LEU A 60 10.46 -13.31 9.15
CA LEU A 60 10.87 -11.94 8.81
C LEU A 60 9.70 -11.04 8.38
N ALA A 61 8.55 -11.62 8.07
CA ALA A 61 7.40 -10.88 7.60
C ALA A 61 6.80 -9.98 8.68
N ASP A 62 6.33 -8.83 8.26
CA ASP A 62 5.52 -7.87 9.02
C ASP A 62 4.04 -8.02 8.73
N VAL A 63 3.72 -8.39 7.49
CA VAL A 63 2.37 -8.53 6.97
C VAL A 63 2.23 -9.89 6.32
N PHE A 64 1.13 -10.58 6.59
CA PHE A 64 0.74 -11.83 5.96
C PHE A 64 -0.47 -11.58 5.05
N ILE A 65 -0.35 -11.90 3.77
CA ILE A 65 -1.42 -11.74 2.79
C ILE A 65 -1.89 -13.12 2.36
N ALA A 66 -3.09 -13.49 2.78
CA ALA A 66 -3.74 -14.73 2.36
C ALA A 66 -4.62 -14.46 1.12
N ILE A 67 -4.34 -15.15 0.01
CA ILE A 67 -5.18 -15.12 -1.19
C ILE A 67 -6.12 -16.33 -1.12
N LEU A 68 -7.30 -16.06 -0.59
CA LEU A 68 -8.29 -17.07 -0.28
C LEU A 68 -9.09 -17.47 -1.53
N SER A 69 -9.14 -18.76 -1.78
CA SER A 69 -9.98 -19.42 -2.77
C SER A 69 -10.39 -20.79 -2.22
N ALA A 70 -11.33 -21.47 -2.87
CA ALA A 70 -11.64 -22.84 -2.53
C ALA A 70 -10.39 -23.76 -2.53
N ASN A 71 -9.43 -23.47 -3.42
CA ASN A 71 -8.16 -24.21 -3.51
C ASN A 71 -7.24 -23.92 -2.33
N TYR A 72 -7.26 -22.70 -1.76
CA TYR A 72 -6.47 -22.34 -0.59
C TYR A 72 -6.75 -23.28 0.59
N LEU A 73 -8.04 -23.61 0.81
CA LEU A 73 -8.46 -24.45 1.92
C LEU A 73 -7.98 -25.91 1.79
N THR A 74 -7.69 -26.37 0.59
CA THR A 74 -7.19 -27.72 0.33
C THR A 74 -5.67 -27.82 0.44
N SER A 75 -4.96 -26.70 0.52
CA SER A 75 -3.50 -26.65 0.64
C SER A 75 -3.07 -26.76 2.11
N ALA A 76 -2.48 -27.91 2.47
CA ALA A 76 -1.93 -28.10 3.81
C ALA A 76 -0.86 -27.04 4.17
N TRP A 77 -0.10 -26.55 3.19
CA TRP A 77 0.89 -25.51 3.39
C TRP A 77 0.24 -24.16 3.72
N CYS A 78 -0.73 -23.71 2.93
CA CYS A 78 -1.43 -22.45 3.17
C CYS A 78 -2.09 -22.43 4.57
N VAL A 79 -2.67 -23.55 5.00
CA VAL A 79 -3.27 -23.67 6.34
C VAL A 79 -2.21 -23.58 7.44
N GLN A 80 -1.04 -24.22 7.27
CA GLN A 80 0.06 -24.15 8.24
C GLN A 80 0.66 -22.74 8.28
N GLU A 81 0.89 -22.10 7.13
CA GLU A 81 1.36 -20.71 7.03
C GLU A 81 0.43 -19.75 7.77
N SER A 82 -0.89 -19.92 7.59
CA SER A 82 -1.92 -19.17 8.30
C SER A 82 -1.81 -19.30 9.81
N GLY A 83 -1.61 -20.53 10.29
CA GLY A 83 -1.43 -20.82 11.72
C GLY A 83 -0.17 -20.15 12.28
N ILE A 84 0.94 -20.18 11.55
CA ILE A 84 2.19 -19.51 11.95
C ILE A 84 2.01 -17.98 11.97
N ALA A 85 1.34 -17.42 10.95
CA ALA A 85 1.08 -16.00 10.86
C ALA A 85 0.22 -15.50 12.04
N ALA A 86 -0.84 -16.24 12.38
CA ALA A 86 -1.70 -15.96 13.53
C ALA A 86 -0.94 -16.05 14.85
N PHE A 87 -0.17 -17.14 15.06
CA PHE A 87 0.66 -17.31 16.27
C PHE A 87 1.69 -16.18 16.45
N ARG A 88 2.22 -15.65 15.34
CA ARG A 88 3.17 -14.53 15.35
C ARG A 88 2.49 -13.17 15.46
N GLU A 89 1.18 -13.11 15.55
CA GLU A 89 0.42 -11.84 15.59
C GLU A 89 0.78 -10.90 14.42
N LEU A 90 1.00 -11.46 13.22
CA LEU A 90 1.25 -10.67 12.03
C LEU A 90 0.02 -9.85 11.67
N THR A 91 0.23 -8.73 11.02
CA THR A 91 -0.89 -8.03 10.36
C THR A 91 -1.39 -8.91 9.22
N ILE A 92 -2.62 -9.40 9.33
CA ILE A 92 -3.23 -10.28 8.34
C ILE A 92 -4.13 -9.49 7.41
N ILE A 93 -3.94 -9.69 6.10
CA ILE A 93 -4.80 -9.18 5.04
C ILE A 93 -5.35 -10.39 4.29
N ALA A 94 -6.62 -10.70 4.51
CA ALA A 94 -7.30 -11.82 3.88
C ALA A 94 -8.04 -11.34 2.63
N LEU A 95 -7.58 -11.74 1.44
CA LEU A 95 -8.15 -11.37 0.14
C LEU A 95 -8.87 -12.56 -0.45
N SER A 96 -10.18 -12.47 -0.64
CA SER A 96 -10.99 -13.56 -1.20
C SER A 96 -11.28 -13.32 -2.68
N THR A 97 -10.95 -14.31 -3.51
CA THR A 97 -11.14 -14.26 -4.97
C THR A 97 -12.53 -14.76 -5.41
N ASP A 98 -13.14 -15.64 -4.61
CA ASP A 98 -14.39 -16.32 -4.95
C ASP A 98 -15.48 -16.23 -3.86
N GLY A 99 -15.19 -15.54 -2.75
CA GLY A 99 -16.07 -15.45 -1.59
C GLY A 99 -15.70 -16.42 -0.46
N THR A 100 -14.61 -17.19 -0.61
CA THR A 100 -14.08 -18.06 0.44
C THR A 100 -13.84 -17.28 1.73
N ILE A 101 -14.35 -17.81 2.84
CA ILE A 101 -14.23 -17.23 4.17
C ILE A 101 -12.87 -17.60 4.79
N PRO A 102 -12.20 -16.69 5.50
CA PRO A 102 -10.94 -16.99 6.19
C PRO A 102 -11.08 -18.19 7.14
N PRO A 103 -10.20 -19.22 7.02
CA PRO A 103 -10.31 -20.45 7.80
C PRO A 103 -9.59 -20.36 9.16
N GLY A 104 -10.02 -21.18 10.12
CA GLY A 104 -9.30 -21.43 11.37
C GLY A 104 -8.95 -20.15 12.11
N PHE A 105 -7.68 -19.96 12.45
CA PHE A 105 -7.20 -18.76 13.12
C PHE A 105 -7.32 -17.48 12.31
N LEU A 106 -7.51 -17.57 11.00
CA LEU A 106 -7.81 -16.39 10.18
C LEU A 106 -9.27 -15.96 10.29
N GLY A 107 -10.16 -16.74 10.89
CA GLY A 107 -11.60 -16.47 11.01
C GLY A 107 -11.95 -15.19 11.80
N GLU A 108 -11.02 -14.66 12.58
CA GLU A 108 -11.17 -13.36 13.26
C GLU A 108 -11.03 -12.17 12.31
N PHE A 109 -10.48 -12.38 11.12
CA PHE A 109 -10.24 -11.33 10.14
C PHE A 109 -11.35 -11.31 9.09
N GLN A 110 -11.80 -10.11 8.76
CA GLN A 110 -12.75 -9.96 7.66
C GLN A 110 -12.07 -10.23 6.32
N GLY A 111 -12.59 -11.21 5.57
CA GLY A 111 -12.16 -11.44 4.18
C GLY A 111 -12.60 -10.28 3.28
N ILE A 112 -11.66 -9.70 2.56
CA ILE A 112 -11.92 -8.62 1.59
C ILE A 112 -12.09 -9.28 0.22
N ARG A 113 -13.30 -9.18 -0.35
CA ARG A 113 -13.52 -9.67 -1.70
C ARG A 113 -12.80 -8.79 -2.72
N ILE A 114 -12.07 -9.43 -3.62
CA ILE A 114 -11.35 -8.75 -4.71
C ILE A 114 -11.77 -9.33 -6.07
N ASP A 115 -11.60 -8.52 -7.11
CA ASP A 115 -11.61 -9.01 -8.49
C ASP A 115 -10.22 -9.64 -8.78
N PRO A 116 -10.13 -10.96 -9.02
CA PRO A 116 -8.87 -11.62 -9.30
C PRO A 116 -8.22 -11.14 -10.62
N GLY A 117 -9.02 -10.63 -11.56
CA GLY A 117 -8.54 -10.05 -12.81
C GLY A 117 -7.95 -8.66 -12.66
N ALA A 118 -8.47 -7.88 -11.70
CA ALA A 118 -8.11 -6.47 -11.48
C ALA A 118 -8.05 -6.11 -9.98
N PRO A 119 -7.17 -6.74 -9.18
CA PRO A 119 -7.01 -6.37 -7.78
C PRO A 119 -6.52 -4.92 -7.66
N THR A 120 -6.94 -4.21 -6.63
CA THR A 120 -6.59 -2.80 -6.43
C THR A 120 -5.81 -2.59 -5.15
N LEU A 121 -5.01 -1.53 -5.11
CA LEU A 121 -4.27 -1.14 -3.91
C LEU A 121 -5.22 -0.81 -2.74
N LYS A 122 -6.42 -0.31 -3.04
CA LYS A 122 -7.45 0.03 -2.05
C LYS A 122 -7.74 -1.14 -1.09
N SER A 123 -7.74 -2.38 -1.58
CA SER A 123 -7.99 -3.57 -0.75
C SER A 123 -6.88 -3.84 0.27
N LEU A 124 -5.66 -3.37 0.01
CA LEU A 124 -4.48 -3.61 0.86
C LEU A 124 -4.27 -2.52 1.90
N LEU A 125 -4.67 -1.27 1.59
CA LEU A 125 -4.35 -0.09 2.38
C LEU A 125 -4.81 -0.16 3.85
N PRO A 126 -6.01 -0.67 4.21
CA PRO A 126 -6.41 -0.75 5.61
C PRO A 126 -5.47 -1.60 6.45
N GLY A 127 -5.09 -2.79 5.95
CA GLY A 127 -4.16 -3.67 6.64
C GLY A 127 -2.75 -3.09 6.73
N LEU A 128 -2.24 -2.49 5.64
CA LEU A 128 -0.94 -1.82 5.64
C LEU A 128 -0.90 -0.65 6.63
N ALA A 129 -1.96 0.16 6.68
CA ALA A 129 -2.08 1.28 7.61
C ALA A 129 -2.22 0.83 9.07
N ASN A 130 -2.88 -0.31 9.32
CA ASN A 130 -2.92 -0.91 10.66
C ASN A 130 -1.52 -1.34 11.13
N ARG A 131 -0.69 -1.86 10.22
CA ARG A 131 0.68 -2.24 10.55
C ARG A 131 1.57 -1.02 10.78
N ASN A 132 1.54 -0.07 9.86
CA ASN A 132 2.35 1.14 9.95
C ASN A 132 1.72 2.28 9.15
N VAL A 133 0.90 3.09 9.80
CA VAL A 133 0.19 4.21 9.16
C VAL A 133 1.15 5.27 8.64
N VAL A 134 2.24 5.56 9.36
CA VAL A 134 3.22 6.57 8.94
C VAL A 134 3.87 6.16 7.62
N PHE A 135 4.36 4.93 7.55
CA PHE A 135 4.94 4.36 6.33
C PHE A 135 3.92 4.37 5.18
N THR A 136 2.69 3.93 5.43
CA THR A 136 1.64 3.87 4.40
C THR A 136 1.35 5.26 3.82
N ILE A 137 1.22 6.27 4.68
CA ILE A 137 0.98 7.65 4.23
C ILE A 137 2.20 8.18 3.48
N ASP A 138 3.43 7.94 3.94
CA ASP A 138 4.65 8.37 3.24
C ASP A 138 4.68 7.82 1.81
N LYS A 139 4.34 6.53 1.63
CA LYS A 139 4.31 5.90 0.31
C LYS A 139 3.17 6.39 -0.58
N LEU A 140 2.02 6.69 -0.01
CA LEU A 140 0.90 7.29 -0.76
C LEU A 140 1.23 8.72 -1.19
N VAL A 141 1.85 9.51 -0.33
CA VAL A 141 2.32 10.88 -0.66
C VAL A 141 3.38 10.83 -1.76
N GLU A 142 4.36 9.92 -1.66
CA GLU A 142 5.37 9.70 -2.68
C GLU A 142 4.73 9.29 -4.02
N LYS A 143 3.83 8.32 -4.00
CA LYS A 143 3.10 7.83 -5.18
C LYS A 143 2.29 8.95 -5.84
N PHE A 144 1.57 9.75 -5.06
CA PHE A 144 0.82 10.91 -5.55
C PHE A 144 1.76 11.95 -6.17
N GLY A 145 2.84 12.30 -5.46
CA GLY A 145 3.80 13.30 -5.91
C GLY A 145 4.51 12.96 -7.22
N HIS A 146 4.63 11.66 -7.56
CA HIS A 146 5.24 11.17 -8.79
C HIS A 146 4.23 10.70 -9.84
N SER A 147 3.00 11.20 -9.80
CA SER A 147 1.98 10.88 -10.78
C SER A 147 2.41 11.30 -12.20
N GLY A 148 2.34 10.37 -13.15
CA GLY A 148 2.78 10.58 -14.54
C GLY A 148 1.70 11.19 -15.44
N SER A 149 0.47 11.35 -14.95
CA SER A 149 -0.64 12.00 -15.66
C SER A 149 -1.62 12.59 -14.64
N TYR A 150 -2.47 13.53 -15.11
CA TYR A 150 -3.51 14.13 -14.27
C TYR A 150 -4.52 13.07 -13.76
N ARG A 151 -4.89 12.08 -14.57
CA ARG A 151 -5.75 10.97 -14.16
C ARG A 151 -5.11 10.13 -13.05
N THR A 152 -3.82 9.81 -13.21
CA THR A 152 -3.08 9.08 -12.19
C THR A 152 -2.95 9.91 -10.90
N ALA A 153 -2.86 11.23 -10.98
CA ALA A 153 -2.83 12.11 -9.82
C ALA A 153 -4.18 12.05 -9.06
N GLU A 154 -5.30 12.10 -9.77
CA GLU A 154 -6.63 11.95 -9.18
C GLU A 154 -6.80 10.59 -8.51
N ASP A 155 -6.47 9.49 -9.21
CA ASP A 155 -6.55 8.13 -8.69
C ASP A 155 -5.68 7.95 -7.42
N ASN A 156 -4.45 8.46 -7.45
CA ASN A 156 -3.54 8.37 -6.32
C ASN A 156 -4.02 9.23 -5.14
N PHE A 157 -4.65 10.38 -5.41
CA PHE A 157 -5.21 11.20 -4.35
C PHE A 157 -6.39 10.51 -3.65
N VAL A 158 -7.28 9.87 -4.40
CA VAL A 158 -8.40 9.07 -3.84
C VAL A 158 -7.89 7.97 -2.90
N LEU A 159 -6.71 7.39 -3.16
CA LEU A 159 -6.09 6.42 -2.25
C LEU A 159 -5.53 7.08 -0.98
N LEU A 160 -5.03 8.30 -1.08
CA LEU A 160 -4.43 9.05 0.04
C LEU A 160 -5.47 9.72 0.93
N GLU A 161 -6.56 10.23 0.35
CA GLU A 161 -7.58 11.04 1.03
C GLU A 161 -8.05 10.45 2.37
N PRO A 162 -8.41 9.15 2.49
CA PRO A 162 -8.88 8.55 3.73
C PRO A 162 -7.86 8.59 4.89
N PHE A 163 -6.62 8.90 4.58
CA PHE A 163 -5.52 8.93 5.56
C PHE A 163 -5.06 10.34 5.91
N LEU A 164 -5.59 11.38 5.26
CA LEU A 164 -5.13 12.77 5.45
C LEU A 164 -5.31 13.27 6.88
N ASP A 165 -6.36 12.87 7.59
CA ASP A 165 -6.58 13.25 8.98
C ASP A 165 -5.52 12.65 9.91
N ARG A 166 -4.97 11.49 9.55
CA ARG A 166 -3.90 10.79 10.27
C ARG A 166 -2.51 11.24 9.84
N ALA A 167 -2.42 12.02 8.74
CA ALA A 167 -1.14 12.51 8.21
C ALA A 167 -0.54 13.57 9.12
N SER A 168 0.73 13.39 9.46
CA SER A 168 1.52 14.36 10.22
C SER A 168 1.72 15.66 9.43
N LYS A 169 2.03 16.73 10.15
CA LYS A 169 2.42 18.02 9.54
C LYS A 169 3.53 17.84 8.49
N LYS A 170 4.56 17.01 8.78
CA LYS A 170 5.67 16.74 7.86
C LYS A 170 5.16 16.09 6.56
N GLN A 171 4.25 15.14 6.64
CA GLN A 171 3.68 14.46 5.48
C GLN A 171 2.81 15.40 4.64
N LYS A 172 2.01 16.26 5.28
CA LYS A 172 1.21 17.27 4.57
C LYS A 172 2.09 18.30 3.86
N VAL A 173 3.18 18.74 4.49
CA VAL A 173 4.17 19.63 3.84
C VAL A 173 4.87 18.92 2.69
N SER A 174 5.25 17.65 2.85
CA SER A 174 5.85 16.84 1.77
C SER A 174 4.90 16.70 0.58
N LEU A 175 3.61 16.42 0.85
CA LEU A 175 2.57 16.37 -0.16
C LEU A 175 2.53 17.66 -0.99
N LEU A 176 2.48 18.81 -0.33
CA LEU A 176 2.44 20.12 -0.99
C LEU A 176 3.73 20.43 -1.76
N THR A 177 4.90 20.09 -1.19
CA THR A 177 6.18 20.28 -1.85
C THR A 177 6.29 19.45 -3.13
N LEU A 178 5.91 18.18 -3.08
CA LEU A 178 5.88 17.32 -4.27
C LEU A 178 4.88 17.85 -5.31
N SER A 179 3.71 18.34 -4.86
CA SER A 179 2.72 18.96 -5.72
C SER A 179 3.28 20.20 -6.45
N ALA A 180 4.07 21.02 -5.77
CA ALA A 180 4.70 22.22 -6.38
C ALA A 180 5.64 21.88 -7.54
N HIS A 181 6.12 20.64 -7.64
CA HIS A 181 7.07 20.20 -8.65
C HIS A 181 6.51 19.23 -9.68
N ASN A 182 5.20 18.98 -9.68
CA ASN A 182 4.54 18.07 -10.64
C ASN A 182 3.37 18.76 -11.34
N SER A 183 3.55 19.09 -12.64
CA SER A 183 2.53 19.74 -13.46
C SER A 183 1.26 18.89 -13.60
N GLN A 184 1.37 17.56 -13.57
CA GLN A 184 0.20 16.68 -13.71
C GLN A 184 -0.79 16.82 -12.54
N ILE A 185 -0.30 17.28 -11.38
CA ILE A 185 -1.14 17.56 -10.22
C ILE A 185 -1.93 18.86 -10.43
N PHE A 186 -1.33 19.87 -11.09
CA PHE A 186 -2.03 21.13 -11.40
C PHE A 186 -3.13 20.94 -12.42
N ASP A 187 -2.95 20.01 -13.38
CA ASP A 187 -3.94 19.71 -14.42
C ASP A 187 -5.06 18.80 -13.93
N ALA A 188 -4.93 18.23 -12.72
CA ALA A 188 -5.90 17.33 -12.13
C ALA A 188 -7.04 18.11 -11.45
N GLY A 189 -8.26 18.05 -12.00
CA GLY A 189 -9.41 18.79 -11.49
C GLY A 189 -9.74 18.49 -10.03
N GLY A 190 -9.63 17.21 -9.61
CA GLY A 190 -9.79 16.83 -8.21
C GLY A 190 -8.80 17.53 -7.27
N CYS A 191 -7.56 17.71 -7.70
CA CYS A 191 -6.52 18.38 -6.92
C CYS A 191 -6.83 19.85 -6.66
N HIS A 192 -7.59 20.50 -7.55
CA HIS A 192 -8.07 21.87 -7.38
C HIS A 192 -9.03 22.03 -6.17
N ILE A 193 -9.68 20.96 -5.77
CA ILE A 193 -10.59 20.92 -4.63
C ILE A 193 -9.83 20.58 -3.34
N TYR A 194 -8.96 19.59 -3.41
CA TYR A 194 -8.36 18.99 -2.22
C TYR A 194 -7.11 19.70 -1.70
N LEU A 195 -6.27 20.27 -2.59
CA LEU A 195 -5.02 20.90 -2.16
C LEU A 195 -5.20 22.27 -1.49
N PRO A 196 -6.12 23.16 -1.91
CA PRO A 196 -6.27 24.48 -1.31
C PRO A 196 -6.50 24.48 0.21
N PRO A 197 -7.36 23.63 0.79
CA PRO A 197 -7.51 23.55 2.24
C PRO A 197 -6.21 23.15 2.97
N ILE A 198 -5.42 22.26 2.37
CA ILE A 198 -4.14 21.80 2.93
C ILE A 198 -3.12 22.94 2.85
N VAL A 199 -3.07 23.67 1.74
CA VAL A 199 -2.17 24.84 1.58
C VAL A 199 -2.54 25.93 2.60
N LYS A 200 -3.82 26.23 2.77
CA LYS A 200 -4.29 27.25 3.75
C LYS A 200 -3.79 26.94 5.17
N THR A 201 -3.77 25.69 5.56
CA THR A 201 -3.39 25.29 6.93
C THR A 201 -1.88 25.01 7.10
N HIS A 202 -1.22 24.49 6.06
CA HIS A 202 0.14 23.98 6.13
C HIS A 202 1.13 24.73 5.22
N GLY A 203 0.70 25.57 4.30
CA GLY A 203 1.55 26.30 3.35
C GLY A 203 2.62 27.16 4.03
N LYS A 204 2.31 27.72 5.20
CA LYS A 204 3.28 28.49 6.01
C LYS A 204 4.51 27.72 6.49
N PHE A 205 4.51 26.39 6.36
CA PHE A 205 5.62 25.52 6.73
C PHE A 205 6.41 25.01 5.52
N MET A 206 6.00 25.39 4.31
CA MET A 206 6.72 25.12 3.07
C MET A 206 7.90 26.11 2.91
N ARG A 207 8.80 25.76 2.01
CA ARG A 207 9.79 26.74 1.52
C ARG A 207 9.05 27.84 0.75
N PRO A 208 9.45 29.11 0.90
CA PRO A 208 8.78 30.22 0.22
C PRO A 208 8.67 30.04 -1.30
N GLU A 209 9.74 29.51 -1.94
CA GLU A 209 9.76 29.23 -3.38
C GLU A 209 8.73 28.19 -3.82
N ASP A 210 8.56 27.10 -3.05
CA ASP A 210 7.58 26.06 -3.35
C ASP A 210 6.13 26.57 -3.20
N LEU A 211 5.87 27.36 -2.16
CA LEU A 211 4.57 27.98 -1.95
C LEU A 211 4.25 29.01 -3.05
N ALA A 212 5.23 29.82 -3.45
CA ALA A 212 5.06 30.80 -4.54
C ALA A 212 4.72 30.08 -5.84
N LYS A 213 5.41 28.98 -6.14
CA LYS A 213 5.15 28.16 -7.33
C LYS A 213 3.75 27.56 -7.31
N LEU A 214 3.31 26.97 -6.19
CA LEU A 214 1.93 26.47 -6.05
C LEU A 214 0.90 27.58 -6.32
N ARG A 215 1.08 28.76 -5.71
CA ARG A 215 0.19 29.90 -5.92
C ARG A 215 0.14 30.35 -7.38
N GLN A 216 1.27 30.43 -8.03
CA GLN A 216 1.38 30.77 -9.45
C GLN A 216 0.63 29.77 -10.33
N GLU A 217 0.86 28.47 -10.11
CA GLU A 217 0.21 27.44 -10.91
C GLU A 217 -1.32 27.40 -10.70
N PHE A 218 -1.78 27.45 -9.45
CA PHE A 218 -3.21 27.42 -9.15
C PHE A 218 -3.94 28.71 -9.58
N SER A 219 -3.25 29.85 -9.62
CA SER A 219 -3.84 31.09 -10.13
C SER A 219 -4.27 31.01 -11.60
N LYS A 220 -3.60 30.15 -12.42
CA LYS A 220 -3.99 29.88 -13.82
C LYS A 220 -5.39 29.27 -13.94
N TYR A 221 -5.87 28.63 -12.89
CA TYR A 221 -7.21 28.03 -12.80
C TYR A 221 -8.19 28.87 -11.97
N ASN A 222 -7.86 30.14 -11.71
CA ASN A 222 -8.66 31.06 -10.85
C ASN A 222 -8.80 30.56 -9.39
N ILE A 223 -7.85 29.76 -8.89
CA ILE A 223 -7.83 29.26 -7.52
C ILE A 223 -6.85 30.10 -6.70
N GLN A 224 -7.38 30.72 -5.63
CA GLN A 224 -6.57 31.47 -4.66
C GLN A 224 -6.16 30.54 -3.51
N LEU A 225 -4.85 30.49 -3.22
CA LEU A 225 -4.22 29.67 -2.17
C LEU A 225 -3.70 30.54 -1.01
#